data_06492ef19a1f28f8a82f88c4fc767ae9
#
_entry.id   06492ef19a1f28f8a82f88c4fc767ae9
#
_cell.length_a   1.000
_cell.length_b   1.000
_cell.length_c   1.000
_cell.angle_alpha   90.00
_cell.angle_beta   90.00
_cell.angle_gamma   90.00
#
_symmetry.space_group_name_H-M   'P 1'
#
loop_
_entity.id
_entity.type
_entity.pdbx_description
1 polymer ?
#
loop_
_entity_poly.entity_id
_entity_poly.type
_entity_poly.pdbx_seq_one_letter_code
_entity_poly.pdbx_strand_id
1 'polypeptide(L)'
;MTMLTFGQKEILTHLLEDGVAKSSHLLAKISHTPWGVMSSSLNEIPPVRLLSWFNRETEPHIASRFKAHSDFPLDIVIFFPLSSAEAVTEAFTRPFSQKMQKIPDLVRLTVGEVSNIVAQGAIATLADEFKKAFILSVPQTQKGAKAGLLGSALEDYDGRTDILMLSHVDLYSEGLCAQCTMVIMANSEALRRLLPI
;
A
#
# COMPACT_ATOMS: atom_id res chain seq x y z
N MET A 1 -2.98 14.06 -23.72
CA MET A 1 -2.62 13.37 -22.50
C MET A 1 -2.64 11.89 -22.79
N THR A 2 -1.48 11.22 -22.78
CA THR A 2 -1.37 9.84 -23.28
C THR A 2 -1.43 8.89 -22.09
N MET A 3 -2.49 8.10 -22.01
CA MET A 3 -2.68 7.07 -20.97
C MET A 3 -1.78 5.84 -21.22
N LEU A 4 -1.62 5.01 -20.22
CA LEU A 4 -0.97 3.70 -20.34
C LEU A 4 -1.74 2.81 -21.31
N THR A 5 -1.02 2.09 -22.16
CA THR A 5 -1.63 1.08 -23.04
C THR A 5 -2.16 -0.11 -22.22
N PHE A 6 -3.01 -0.92 -22.82
CA PHE A 6 -3.52 -2.14 -22.18
C PHE A 6 -2.37 -3.06 -21.73
N GLY A 7 -1.39 -3.32 -22.61
CA GLY A 7 -0.23 -4.16 -22.27
C GLY A 7 0.63 -3.58 -21.15
N GLN A 8 0.81 -2.26 -21.11
CA GLN A 8 1.53 -1.62 -20.00
C GLN A 8 0.81 -1.79 -18.67
N LYS A 9 -0.53 -1.73 -18.66
CA LYS A 9 -1.33 -1.98 -17.45
C LYS A 9 -1.24 -3.44 -17.00
N GLU A 10 -1.27 -4.39 -17.91
CA GLU A 10 -1.10 -5.81 -17.60
C GLU A 10 0.27 -6.07 -16.95
N ILE A 11 1.36 -5.55 -17.53
CA ILE A 11 2.72 -5.68 -16.97
C ILE A 11 2.75 -5.14 -15.54
N LEU A 12 2.26 -3.92 -15.33
CA LEU A 12 2.25 -3.32 -13.99
C LEU A 12 1.41 -4.12 -12.98
N THR A 13 0.25 -4.61 -13.40
CA THR A 13 -0.61 -5.42 -12.54
C THR A 13 0.12 -6.68 -12.09
N HIS A 14 0.73 -7.42 -13.01
CA HIS A 14 1.50 -8.63 -12.68
C HIS A 14 2.68 -8.33 -11.75
N LEU A 15 3.44 -7.28 -12.01
CA LEU A 15 4.56 -6.91 -11.15
C LEU A 15 4.13 -6.62 -9.71
N LEU A 16 3.01 -5.93 -9.56
CA LEU A 16 2.48 -5.59 -8.23
C LEU A 16 1.90 -6.82 -7.52
N GLU A 17 1.18 -7.68 -8.23
CA GLU A 17 0.68 -8.94 -7.69
C GLU A 17 1.81 -9.86 -7.23
N ASP A 18 2.86 -10.02 -8.01
CA ASP A 18 4.05 -10.80 -7.65
C ASP A 18 4.75 -10.23 -6.40
N GLY A 19 4.90 -8.91 -6.34
CA GLY A 19 5.51 -8.25 -5.20
C GLY A 19 4.71 -8.44 -3.92
N VAL A 20 3.39 -8.32 -4.00
CA VAL A 20 2.48 -8.54 -2.88
C VAL A 20 2.42 -10.01 -2.48
N ALA A 21 2.47 -10.94 -3.43
CA ALA A 21 2.53 -12.37 -3.13
C ALA A 21 3.79 -12.74 -2.33
N LYS A 22 4.95 -12.17 -2.69
CA LYS A 22 6.19 -12.33 -1.90
C LYS A 22 6.02 -11.80 -0.47
N SER A 23 5.38 -10.63 -0.32
CA SER A 23 5.10 -10.06 1.01
C SER A 23 4.13 -10.93 1.81
N SER A 24 3.11 -11.50 1.18
CA SER A 24 2.14 -12.39 1.82
C SER A 24 2.83 -13.61 2.45
N HIS A 25 3.86 -14.16 1.81
CA HIS A 25 4.66 -15.25 2.39
C HIS A 25 5.42 -14.82 3.65
N LEU A 26 5.98 -13.61 3.67
CA LEU A 26 6.66 -13.08 4.86
C LEU A 26 5.68 -12.82 5.99
N LEU A 27 4.53 -12.22 5.68
CA LEU A 27 3.45 -12.00 6.65
C LEU A 27 2.96 -13.31 7.25
N ALA A 28 2.76 -14.35 6.42
CA ALA A 28 2.34 -15.66 6.87
C ALA A 28 3.34 -16.31 7.84
N LYS A 29 4.65 -16.16 7.60
CA LYS A 29 5.69 -16.66 8.50
C LYS A 29 5.65 -16.00 9.88
N ILE A 30 5.39 -14.69 9.94
CA ILE A 30 5.41 -13.93 11.18
C ILE A 30 4.11 -14.10 11.96
N SER A 31 2.97 -14.05 11.26
CA SER A 31 1.63 -14.17 11.88
C SER A 31 1.20 -15.62 12.13
N HIS A 32 1.94 -16.59 11.59
CA HIS A 32 1.59 -18.03 11.59
C HIS A 32 0.23 -18.34 10.96
N THR A 33 -0.22 -17.48 10.04
CA THR A 33 -1.48 -17.64 9.28
C THR A 33 -1.29 -17.25 7.82
N PRO A 34 -1.96 -17.94 6.87
CA PRO A 34 -1.88 -17.58 5.47
C PRO A 34 -2.42 -16.16 5.20
N TRP A 35 -1.75 -15.47 4.29
CA TRP A 35 -2.20 -14.22 3.68
C TRP A 35 -2.31 -14.42 2.17
N GLY A 36 -3.33 -13.82 1.57
CA GLY A 36 -3.55 -13.87 0.13
C GLY A 36 -4.03 -12.54 -0.44
N VAL A 37 -3.89 -12.39 -1.75
CA VAL A 37 -4.49 -11.29 -2.51
C VAL A 37 -5.95 -11.65 -2.75
N MET A 38 -6.87 -10.78 -2.33
CA MET A 38 -8.30 -10.94 -2.53
C MET A 38 -8.75 -10.28 -3.83
N SER A 39 -8.23 -9.10 -4.10
CA SER A 39 -8.52 -8.36 -5.33
C SER A 39 -7.35 -7.47 -5.71
N SER A 40 -7.19 -7.23 -7.01
CA SER A 40 -6.28 -6.21 -7.53
C SER A 40 -6.94 -5.42 -8.66
N SER A 41 -6.60 -4.16 -8.79
CA SER A 41 -7.02 -3.34 -9.91
C SER A 41 -6.00 -2.24 -10.18
N LEU A 42 -5.89 -1.83 -11.45
CA LEU A 42 -5.05 -0.74 -11.88
C LEU A 42 -5.86 0.23 -12.74
N ASN A 43 -5.93 1.46 -12.29
CA ASN A 43 -6.73 2.51 -12.92
C ASN A 43 -5.91 3.77 -13.14
N GLU A 44 -6.32 4.57 -14.09
CA GLU A 44 -5.79 5.92 -14.27
C GLU A 44 -6.91 6.91 -13.98
N ILE A 45 -6.71 7.70 -12.94
CA ILE A 45 -7.74 8.63 -12.47
C ILE A 45 -7.13 9.98 -12.05
N PRO A 46 -7.85 11.08 -12.20
CA PRO A 46 -7.45 12.34 -11.60
C PRO A 46 -7.49 12.28 -10.07
N PRO A 47 -6.56 12.94 -9.36
CA PRO A 47 -6.51 12.93 -7.89
C PRO A 47 -7.85 13.28 -7.23
N VAL A 48 -8.58 14.25 -7.80
CA VAL A 48 -9.88 14.71 -7.27
C VAL A 48 -10.96 13.61 -7.25
N ARG A 49 -10.90 12.64 -8.17
CA ARG A 49 -11.85 11.53 -8.22
C ARG A 49 -11.50 10.41 -7.22
N LEU A 50 -10.23 10.30 -6.86
CA LEU A 50 -9.77 9.25 -5.96
C LEU A 50 -10.43 9.36 -4.58
N LEU A 51 -10.53 10.55 -4.02
CA LEU A 51 -11.15 10.79 -2.71
C LEU A 51 -12.61 10.33 -2.65
N SER A 52 -13.37 10.49 -3.75
CA SER A 52 -14.78 10.10 -3.76
C SER A 52 -15.00 8.59 -3.67
N TRP A 53 -14.01 7.78 -4.02
CA TRP A 53 -14.08 6.32 -3.90
C TRP A 53 -14.05 5.86 -2.43
N PHE A 54 -13.29 6.57 -1.57
CA PHE A 54 -13.07 6.21 -0.18
C PHE A 54 -13.99 6.95 0.82
N ASN A 55 -14.77 7.93 0.36
CA ASN A 55 -15.67 8.70 1.22
C ASN A 55 -16.83 7.90 1.84
N ARG A 56 -17.07 6.68 1.37
CA ARG A 56 -18.20 5.83 1.85
C ARG A 56 -17.81 4.95 3.02
N GLU A 57 -16.54 4.82 3.34
CA GLU A 57 -16.06 4.01 4.44
C GLU A 57 -16.09 4.81 5.74
N THR A 58 -16.86 4.33 6.72
CA THR A 58 -17.06 5.01 8.00
C THR A 58 -16.19 4.46 9.13
N GLU A 59 -15.64 3.25 8.97
CA GLU A 59 -14.74 2.68 9.96
C GLU A 59 -13.42 3.46 10.01
N PRO A 60 -12.88 3.76 11.22
CA PRO A 60 -11.55 4.32 11.35
C PRO A 60 -10.49 3.36 10.83
N HIS A 61 -9.49 3.92 10.17
CA HIS A 61 -8.34 3.18 9.65
C HIS A 61 -7.05 3.64 10.31
N ILE A 62 -6.06 2.75 10.30
CA ILE A 62 -4.67 3.11 10.49
C ILE A 62 -3.99 2.98 9.12
N ALA A 63 -3.35 4.03 8.66
CA ALA A 63 -2.65 4.03 7.39
C ALA A 63 -1.18 4.34 7.57
N SER A 64 -0.34 3.63 6.82
CA SER A 64 1.08 3.89 6.70
C SER A 64 1.39 4.39 5.29
N ARG A 65 1.93 5.59 5.18
CA ARG A 65 2.37 6.19 3.93
C ARG A 65 3.87 6.07 3.78
N PHE A 66 4.31 5.71 2.58
CA PHE A 66 5.70 5.67 2.15
C PHE A 66 5.85 6.52 0.89
N LYS A 67 6.91 7.30 0.84
CA LYS A 67 7.39 7.93 -0.39
C LYS A 67 8.55 7.09 -0.93
N ALA A 68 8.47 6.69 -2.18
CA ALA A 68 9.60 6.07 -2.85
C ALA A 68 10.40 7.14 -3.60
N HIS A 69 11.62 7.36 -3.16
CA HIS A 69 12.54 8.25 -3.84
C HIS A 69 13.18 7.52 -5.02
N SER A 70 12.92 8.03 -6.21
CA SER A 70 13.48 7.56 -7.47
C SER A 70 13.49 8.74 -8.46
N ASP A 71 13.73 8.46 -9.76
CA ASP A 71 13.65 9.49 -10.81
C ASP A 71 12.23 10.07 -11.01
N PHE A 72 11.21 9.46 -10.40
CA PHE A 72 9.84 9.96 -10.39
C PHE A 72 9.17 9.69 -9.05
N PRO A 73 8.23 10.54 -8.65
CA PRO A 73 7.52 10.36 -7.39
C PRO A 73 6.57 9.17 -7.45
N LEU A 74 6.64 8.31 -6.43
CA LEU A 74 5.75 7.19 -6.21
C LEU A 74 5.40 7.16 -4.72
N ASP A 75 4.11 7.13 -4.43
CA ASP A 75 3.59 6.99 -3.07
C ASP A 75 2.91 5.65 -2.89
N ILE A 76 3.11 5.04 -1.73
CA ILE A 76 2.41 3.84 -1.30
C ILE A 76 1.68 4.19 -0.01
N VAL A 77 0.39 3.88 0.04
CA VAL A 77 -0.41 4.01 1.25
C VAL A 77 -1.07 2.66 1.55
N ILE A 78 -0.83 2.15 2.74
CA ILE A 78 -1.41 0.87 3.18
C ILE A 78 -2.37 1.16 4.32
N PHE A 79 -3.64 0.77 4.12
CA PHE A 79 -4.74 1.00 5.03
C PHE A 79 -5.14 -0.28 5.74
N PHE A 80 -5.25 -0.22 7.03
CA PHE A 80 -5.86 -1.27 7.86
C PHE A 80 -7.13 -0.70 8.52
N PRO A 81 -8.31 -1.33 8.34
CA PRO A 81 -9.42 -1.11 9.25
C PRO A 81 -8.96 -1.28 10.69
N LEU A 82 -9.50 -0.49 11.63
CA LEU A 82 -9.02 -0.52 13.02
C LEU A 82 -9.10 -1.92 13.62
N SER A 83 -10.17 -2.65 13.36
CA SER A 83 -10.37 -4.04 13.80
C SER A 83 -9.26 -4.97 13.26
N SER A 84 -8.89 -4.82 11.99
CA SER A 84 -7.79 -5.58 11.36
C SER A 84 -6.42 -5.20 11.94
N ALA A 85 -6.20 -3.91 12.21
CA ALA A 85 -4.97 -3.43 12.83
C ALA A 85 -4.75 -4.03 14.21
N GLU A 86 -5.81 -4.14 15.02
CA GLU A 86 -5.80 -4.75 16.34
C GLU A 86 -5.52 -6.26 16.25
N ALA A 87 -6.21 -6.99 15.37
CA ALA A 87 -6.01 -8.43 15.17
C ALA A 87 -4.58 -8.76 14.71
N VAL A 88 -4.05 -7.98 13.76
CA VAL A 88 -2.67 -8.11 13.30
C VAL A 88 -1.70 -7.83 14.44
N THR A 89 -1.92 -6.77 15.22
CA THR A 89 -1.04 -6.43 16.34
C THR A 89 -1.01 -7.56 17.37
N GLU A 90 -2.15 -8.12 17.73
CA GLU A 90 -2.21 -9.26 18.64
C GLU A 90 -1.40 -10.45 18.12
N ALA A 91 -1.58 -10.81 16.85
CA ALA A 91 -0.89 -11.95 16.25
C ALA A 91 0.64 -11.76 16.23
N PHE A 92 1.11 -10.57 15.82
CA PHE A 92 2.54 -10.28 15.69
C PHE A 92 3.25 -10.10 17.04
N THR A 93 2.53 -9.66 18.08
CA THR A 93 3.10 -9.43 19.40
C THR A 93 2.90 -10.57 20.39
N ARG A 94 2.07 -11.56 20.04
CA ARG A 94 1.76 -12.72 20.91
C ARG A 94 2.99 -13.41 21.54
N PRO A 95 4.09 -13.65 20.79
CA PRO A 95 5.31 -14.25 21.37
C PRO A 95 5.97 -13.38 22.45
N PHE A 96 5.67 -12.10 22.49
CA PHE A 96 6.32 -11.10 23.35
C PHE A 96 5.32 -10.37 24.27
N SER A 97 4.11 -10.89 24.45
CA SER A 97 2.95 -10.22 25.02
C SER A 97 3.22 -9.51 26.36
N GLN A 98 3.97 -10.14 27.28
CA GLN A 98 4.27 -9.54 28.59
C GLN A 98 5.16 -8.29 28.53
N LYS A 99 6.06 -8.20 27.54
CA LYS A 99 6.97 -7.05 27.38
C LYS A 99 6.35 -5.94 26.52
N MET A 100 5.49 -6.32 25.59
CA MET A 100 4.94 -5.41 24.58
C MET A 100 3.73 -4.60 25.09
N GLN A 101 2.97 -5.08 26.09
CA GLN A 101 1.80 -4.39 26.64
C GLN A 101 2.10 -2.98 27.20
N LYS A 102 3.36 -2.67 27.47
CA LYS A 102 3.80 -1.38 28.02
C LYS A 102 4.24 -0.37 26.97
N ILE A 103 4.21 -0.76 25.66
CA ILE A 103 4.66 0.11 24.59
C ILE A 103 3.50 1.02 24.18
N PRO A 104 3.65 2.35 24.33
CA PRO A 104 2.65 3.29 23.82
C PRO A 104 2.47 3.13 22.30
N ASP A 105 1.24 3.29 21.83
CA ASP A 105 0.91 3.23 20.40
C ASP A 105 1.34 1.92 19.69
N LEU A 106 1.34 0.79 20.42
CA LEU A 106 1.77 -0.51 19.90
C LEU A 106 1.08 -0.87 18.57
N VAL A 107 -0.23 -0.61 18.46
CA VAL A 107 -0.98 -0.89 17.22
C VAL A 107 -0.41 -0.09 16.05
N ARG A 108 -0.16 1.19 16.23
CA ARG A 108 0.42 2.06 15.18
C ARG A 108 1.82 1.62 14.77
N LEU A 109 2.65 1.25 15.74
CA LEU A 109 4.01 0.76 15.46
C LEU A 109 3.98 -0.56 14.71
N THR A 110 3.16 -1.53 15.16
CA THR A 110 3.03 -2.84 14.50
C THR A 110 2.51 -2.68 13.07
N VAL A 111 1.48 -1.86 12.87
CA VAL A 111 0.96 -1.58 11.53
C VAL A 111 2.03 -0.95 10.64
N GLY A 112 2.85 -0.04 11.17
CA GLY A 112 3.97 0.53 10.44
C GLY A 112 4.96 -0.52 9.94
N GLU A 113 5.37 -1.46 10.81
CA GLU A 113 6.29 -2.54 10.45
C GLU A 113 5.68 -3.53 9.45
N VAL A 114 4.43 -3.94 9.66
CA VAL A 114 3.70 -4.82 8.74
C VAL A 114 3.53 -4.16 7.37
N SER A 115 3.17 -2.89 7.35
CA SER A 115 3.06 -2.10 6.13
C SER A 115 4.41 -1.99 5.39
N ASN A 116 5.51 -1.87 6.13
CA ASN A 116 6.84 -1.83 5.54
C ASN A 116 7.17 -3.14 4.79
N ILE A 117 6.80 -4.29 5.35
CA ILE A 117 6.97 -5.59 4.68
C ILE A 117 6.19 -5.62 3.35
N VAL A 118 4.94 -5.16 3.36
CA VAL A 118 4.09 -5.15 2.15
C VAL A 118 4.65 -4.19 1.10
N ALA A 119 5.00 -2.98 1.50
CA ALA A 119 5.56 -1.97 0.61
C ALA A 119 6.89 -2.41 -0.03
N GLN A 120 7.78 -3.01 0.76
CA GLN A 120 9.08 -3.51 0.28
C GLN A 120 8.91 -4.57 -0.81
N GLY A 121 7.96 -5.51 -0.66
CA GLY A 121 7.70 -6.53 -1.68
C GLY A 121 7.22 -5.93 -2.99
N ALA A 122 6.29 -4.98 -2.93
CA ALA A 122 5.78 -4.29 -4.13
C ALA A 122 6.90 -3.50 -4.83
N ILE A 123 7.71 -2.77 -4.08
CA ILE A 123 8.79 -1.95 -4.64
C ILE A 123 9.93 -2.80 -5.20
N ALA A 124 10.26 -3.91 -4.58
CA ALA A 124 11.35 -4.77 -5.06
C ALA A 124 11.10 -5.29 -6.49
N THR A 125 9.87 -5.70 -6.79
CA THR A 125 9.52 -6.16 -8.14
C THR A 125 9.55 -5.04 -9.17
N LEU A 126 9.10 -3.83 -8.81
CA LEU A 126 9.20 -2.66 -9.69
C LEU A 126 10.67 -2.26 -9.92
N ALA A 127 11.50 -2.30 -8.87
CA ALA A 127 12.93 -1.98 -8.97
C ALA A 127 13.67 -2.95 -9.90
N ASP A 128 13.38 -4.25 -9.76
CA ASP A 128 13.97 -5.31 -10.58
C ASP A 128 13.59 -5.16 -12.06
N GLU A 129 12.32 -4.88 -12.34
CA GLU A 129 11.84 -4.72 -13.72
C GLU A 129 12.37 -3.45 -14.37
N PHE A 130 12.27 -2.32 -13.71
CA PHE A 130 12.70 -1.04 -14.25
C PHE A 130 14.21 -0.83 -14.21
N LYS A 131 14.97 -1.74 -13.58
CA LYS A 131 16.42 -1.60 -13.33
C LYS A 131 16.76 -0.26 -12.67
N LYS A 132 15.92 0.14 -11.73
CA LYS A 132 16.04 1.41 -11.01
C LYS A 132 16.01 1.20 -9.50
N ALA A 133 16.75 2.03 -8.78
CA ALA A 133 16.69 2.05 -7.33
C ALA A 133 15.44 2.83 -6.85
N PHE A 134 14.66 2.21 -5.99
CA PHE A 134 13.58 2.85 -5.25
C PHE A 134 13.92 2.78 -3.76
N ILE A 135 14.07 3.94 -3.13
CA ILE A 135 14.36 4.03 -1.71
C ILE A 135 13.08 4.45 -0.99
N LEU A 136 12.51 3.55 -0.20
CA LEU A 136 11.34 3.87 0.61
C LEU A 136 11.72 4.77 1.79
N SER A 137 10.89 5.77 2.04
CA SER A 137 10.96 6.56 3.27
C SER A 137 10.60 5.71 4.50
N VAL A 138 10.92 6.22 5.69
CA VAL A 138 10.32 5.70 6.92
C VAL A 138 8.80 5.83 6.86
N PRO A 139 8.00 4.82 7.32
CA PRO A 139 6.56 4.89 7.30
C PRO A 139 6.03 6.06 8.15
N GLN A 140 5.14 6.84 7.55
CA GLN A 140 4.33 7.82 8.27
C GLN A 140 3.00 7.18 8.61
N THR A 141 2.85 6.70 9.85
CA THR A 141 1.65 5.96 10.27
C THR A 141 0.73 6.85 11.08
N GLN A 142 -0.54 6.95 10.64
CA GLN A 142 -1.57 7.79 11.23
C GLN A 142 -2.90 7.04 11.35
N LYS A 143 -3.75 7.48 12.28
CA LYS A 143 -5.12 6.99 12.46
C LYS A 143 -6.11 8.06 12.03
N GLY A 144 -7.15 7.67 11.28
CA GLY A 144 -8.18 8.61 10.84
C GLY A 144 -9.22 7.96 9.91
N ALA A 145 -10.05 8.79 9.30
CA ALA A 145 -10.93 8.37 8.22
C ALA A 145 -10.10 8.10 6.95
N LYS A 146 -10.38 7.01 6.24
CA LYS A 146 -9.61 6.55 5.06
C LYS A 146 -9.45 7.65 4.01
N ALA A 147 -10.54 8.39 3.71
CA ALA A 147 -10.49 9.51 2.77
C ALA A 147 -9.58 10.66 3.22
N GLY A 148 -9.56 11.00 4.51
CA GLY A 148 -8.67 12.03 5.05
C GLY A 148 -7.20 11.61 5.02
N LEU A 149 -6.92 10.34 5.35
CA LEU A 149 -5.56 9.78 5.28
C LEU A 149 -5.03 9.75 3.84
N LEU A 150 -5.89 9.43 2.87
CA LEU A 150 -5.54 9.48 1.47
C LEU A 150 -5.37 10.92 0.98
N GLY A 151 -6.23 11.84 1.44
CA GLY A 151 -6.17 13.26 1.08
C GLY A 151 -4.80 13.86 1.37
N SER A 152 -4.21 13.56 2.52
CA SER A 152 -2.86 14.00 2.86
C SER A 152 -1.76 13.47 1.92
N ALA A 153 -1.97 12.29 1.35
CA ALA A 153 -1.05 11.74 0.35
C ALA A 153 -1.20 12.41 -1.03
N LEU A 154 -2.40 12.94 -1.33
CA LEU A 154 -2.68 13.59 -2.59
C LEU A 154 -2.23 15.06 -2.66
N GLU A 155 -1.84 15.66 -1.54
CA GLU A 155 -1.34 17.05 -1.49
C GLU A 155 -0.07 17.27 -2.34
N ASP A 156 0.69 16.21 -2.62
CA ASP A 156 1.89 16.25 -3.43
C ASP A 156 1.61 16.21 -4.96
N TYR A 157 0.35 16.04 -5.38
CA TYR A 157 -0.04 15.93 -6.77
C TYR A 157 -0.93 17.10 -7.22
N ASP A 158 -0.69 17.61 -8.43
CA ASP A 158 -1.57 18.64 -9.00
C ASP A 158 -2.90 18.01 -9.43
N GLY A 159 -3.95 18.33 -8.68
CA GLY A 159 -5.31 17.82 -8.92
C GLY A 159 -5.91 18.17 -10.26
N ARG A 160 -5.33 19.13 -11.01
CA ARG A 160 -5.83 19.60 -12.31
C ARG A 160 -5.08 19.03 -13.49
N THR A 161 -3.79 18.79 -13.34
CA THR A 161 -2.89 18.42 -14.44
C THR A 161 -2.41 16.98 -14.36
N ASP A 162 -2.33 16.41 -13.15
CA ASP A 162 -1.86 15.06 -12.98
C ASP A 162 -2.94 14.01 -13.28
N ILE A 163 -2.53 12.96 -13.98
CA ILE A 163 -3.25 11.70 -14.02
C ILE A 163 -2.44 10.69 -13.23
N LEU A 164 -3.04 10.13 -12.21
CA LEU A 164 -2.39 9.12 -11.39
C LEU A 164 -2.69 7.74 -11.94
N MET A 165 -1.65 6.93 -12.11
CA MET A 165 -1.78 5.50 -12.06
C MET A 165 -2.07 5.13 -10.61
N LEU A 166 -3.20 4.49 -10.39
CA LEU A 166 -3.65 3.97 -9.13
C LEU A 166 -3.69 2.47 -9.19
N SER A 167 -2.82 1.80 -8.47
CA SER A 167 -2.98 0.39 -8.15
C SER A 167 -3.63 0.24 -6.78
N HIS A 168 -4.66 -0.58 -6.72
CA HIS A 168 -5.40 -0.93 -5.52
C HIS A 168 -5.33 -2.44 -5.34
N VAL A 169 -4.76 -2.91 -4.24
CA VAL A 169 -4.60 -4.33 -3.93
C VAL A 169 -5.11 -4.61 -2.54
N ASP A 170 -6.08 -5.51 -2.45
CA ASP A 170 -6.60 -5.98 -1.17
C ASP A 170 -5.94 -7.29 -0.77
N LEU A 171 -5.43 -7.33 0.45
CA LEU A 171 -4.89 -8.52 1.09
C LEU A 171 -5.81 -8.94 2.24
N TYR A 172 -5.92 -10.24 2.41
CA TYR A 172 -6.76 -10.84 3.45
C TYR A 172 -6.08 -12.04 4.11
N SER A 173 -6.27 -12.18 5.40
CA SER A 173 -5.93 -13.37 6.18
C SER A 173 -7.17 -13.91 6.89
N GLU A 174 -7.66 -15.06 6.45
CA GLU A 174 -8.83 -15.71 7.03
C GLU A 174 -8.60 -16.08 8.50
N GLY A 175 -7.43 -16.63 8.81
CA GLY A 175 -7.10 -17.05 10.17
C GLY A 175 -7.01 -15.93 11.20
N LEU A 176 -6.81 -14.67 10.75
CA LEU A 176 -6.84 -13.48 11.60
C LEU A 176 -8.13 -12.69 11.47
N CYS A 177 -9.00 -13.01 10.51
CA CYS A 177 -10.13 -12.15 10.10
C CYS A 177 -9.66 -10.71 9.85
N ALA A 178 -8.48 -10.54 9.24
CA ALA A 178 -7.84 -9.26 9.03
C ALA A 178 -7.61 -8.99 7.54
N GLN A 179 -7.75 -7.74 7.17
CA GLN A 179 -7.53 -7.26 5.81
C GLN A 179 -6.73 -5.96 5.79
N CYS A 180 -6.05 -5.71 4.69
CA CYS A 180 -5.49 -4.40 4.39
C CYS A 180 -5.61 -4.07 2.91
N THR A 181 -5.66 -2.80 2.61
CA THR A 181 -5.68 -2.28 1.25
C THR A 181 -4.38 -1.54 0.98
N MET A 182 -3.65 -1.94 -0.05
CA MET A 182 -2.50 -1.18 -0.55
C MET A 182 -2.92 -0.33 -1.74
N VAL A 183 -2.60 0.94 -1.70
CA VAL A 183 -2.78 1.90 -2.79
C VAL A 183 -1.41 2.41 -3.22
N ILE A 184 -1.07 2.21 -4.48
CA ILE A 184 0.14 2.77 -5.08
C ILE A 184 -0.27 3.87 -6.05
N MET A 185 0.35 5.03 -5.92
CA MET A 185 0.08 6.20 -6.73
C MET A 185 1.38 6.68 -7.39
N ALA A 186 1.33 6.88 -8.69
CA ALA A 186 2.41 7.49 -9.44
C ALA A 186 1.84 8.31 -10.61
N ASN A 187 2.59 9.30 -11.08
CA ASN A 187 2.23 10.02 -12.28
C ASN A 187 2.28 9.09 -13.50
N SER A 188 1.15 8.93 -14.20
CA SER A 188 1.00 8.02 -15.34
C SER A 188 1.99 8.33 -16.47
N GLU A 189 2.28 9.59 -16.73
CA GLU A 189 3.23 9.97 -17.80
C GLU A 189 4.66 9.56 -17.44
N ALA A 190 5.06 9.72 -16.18
CA ALA A 190 6.38 9.30 -15.72
C ALA A 190 6.55 7.78 -15.83
N LEU A 191 5.55 7.01 -15.40
CA LEU A 191 5.55 5.54 -15.53
C LEU A 191 5.62 5.08 -16.98
N ARG A 192 4.84 5.71 -17.88
CA ARG A 192 4.82 5.36 -19.30
C ARG A 192 6.19 5.46 -19.95
N ARG A 193 7.04 6.38 -19.49
CA ARG A 193 8.41 6.53 -20.03
C ARG A 193 9.36 5.40 -19.61
N LEU A 194 9.01 4.66 -18.57
CA LEU A 194 9.82 3.54 -18.06
C LEU A 194 9.40 2.19 -18.63
N LEU A 195 8.15 2.07 -19.03
CA LEU A 195 7.61 0.83 -19.56
C LEU A 195 8.00 0.66 -21.03
N PRO A 196 8.33 -0.56 -21.47
CA PRO A 196 8.54 -0.84 -22.88
C PRO A 196 7.31 -0.49 -23.70
N ILE A 197 7.56 -0.07 -24.96
CA ILE A 197 6.51 0.30 -25.93
C ILE A 197 5.81 -0.96 -26.44
#